data_1d6808e5834c3d465379c96263c83eae
#
_entry.id   1d6808e5834c3d465379c96263c83eae
#
_cell.length_a   1.000
_cell.length_b   1.000
_cell.length_c   1.000
_cell.angle_alpha   90.00
_cell.angle_beta   90.00
_cell.angle_gamma   90.00
#
_symmetry.space_group_name_H-M   'P 1'
#
loop_
_entity.id
_entity.type
_entity.pdbx_description
1 polymer ?
#
loop_
_entity_poly.entity_id
_entity_poly.type
_entity_poly.pdbx_seq_one_letter_code
_entity_poly.pdbx_strand_id
1 'polypeptide(L)'
;MAAAGYSATPLPRKLGFKPGMTAVFLDAPEHLDELLGDLEGVTVKRSLRGHADLVMCFVTRRRELERRAGRLREAVAPDGMVWVCWPKKASKVETDVTEDVVRGVLLPTGLVDNKVAAVDATWSGLKLVVRVELR
;
A
#
# COMPACT_ATOMS: atom_id res chain seq x y z
N MET A 1 14.07 -1.93 21.32
CA MET A 1 14.23 -1.82 20.75
C MET A 1 14.23 -1.94 19.74
N ALA A 2 14.12 -1.78 19.51
CA ALA A 2 14.16 -1.90 18.62
C ALA A 2 14.70 -2.02 17.92
N ALA A 3 14.67 -2.17 17.74
CA ALA A 3 15.17 -2.36 17.21
C ALA A 3 15.77 -2.24 16.64
N ALA A 4 15.57 -2.56 17.07
CA ALA A 4 16.56 -2.54 16.80
C ALA A 4 17.10 -2.00 15.76
N GLY A 5 17.65 -1.45 15.98
CA GLY A 5 18.56 -1.02 15.23
C GLY A 5 18.23 -0.65 13.89
N TYR A 6 17.38 -0.90 13.44
CA TYR A 6 17.25 -0.61 12.17
C TYR A 6 16.62 0.69 12.03
N SER A 7 15.87 0.90 11.17
CA SER A 7 15.30 2.15 10.78
C SER A 7 14.69 2.85 11.98
N ALA A 8 15.13 3.98 12.32
CA ALA A 8 14.53 4.82 13.33
C ALA A 8 13.26 5.51 12.83
N THR A 9 12.94 5.37 11.56
CA THR A 9 11.78 6.03 10.97
C THR A 9 10.51 5.30 11.34
N PRO A 10 9.54 5.98 11.97
CA PRO A 10 8.24 5.36 12.26
C PRO A 10 7.56 4.87 11.00
N LEU A 11 6.80 3.78 11.13
CA LEU A 11 6.14 3.18 9.98
C LEU A 11 5.25 4.15 9.19
N PRO A 12 4.42 5.00 9.82
CA PRO A 12 3.59 5.92 9.03
C PRO A 12 4.41 6.86 8.16
N ARG A 13 5.52 7.37 8.68
CA ARG A 13 6.40 8.24 7.90
C ARG A 13 7.08 7.46 6.78
N LYS A 14 7.49 6.24 7.06
CA LYS A 14 8.12 5.37 6.08
C LYS A 14 7.18 5.09 4.91
N LEU A 15 5.89 4.94 5.18
CA LEU A 15 4.88 4.70 4.17
C LEU A 15 4.40 5.97 3.46
N GLY A 16 4.73 7.14 3.99
CA GLY A 16 4.43 8.40 3.34
C GLY A 16 3.21 9.15 3.85
N PHE A 17 2.67 8.78 5.00
CA PHE A 17 1.53 9.50 5.57
C PHE A 17 1.92 10.91 5.99
N LYS A 18 1.06 11.87 5.71
CA LYS A 18 1.21 13.27 6.11
C LYS A 18 -0.15 13.86 6.48
N PRO A 19 -0.17 14.83 7.41
CA PRO A 19 -1.41 15.52 7.73
C PRO A 19 -2.05 16.13 6.48
N GLY A 20 -3.37 16.09 6.41
CA GLY A 20 -4.12 16.60 5.28
C GLY A 20 -4.44 15.57 4.22
N MET A 21 -3.81 14.40 4.29
CA MET A 21 -4.07 13.34 3.32
C MET A 21 -5.40 12.64 3.55
N THR A 22 -5.97 12.14 2.46
CA THR A 22 -7.04 11.14 2.49
C THR A 22 -6.40 9.79 2.18
N ALA A 23 -6.54 8.84 3.09
CA ALA A 23 -6.01 7.50 2.94
C ALA A 23 -7.14 6.48 2.84
N VAL A 24 -6.94 5.44 2.04
CA VAL A 24 -7.91 4.35 1.90
C VAL A 24 -7.23 3.04 2.26
N PHE A 25 -7.83 2.28 3.18
CA PHE A 25 -7.34 0.96 3.57
C PHE A 25 -8.33 -0.08 3.06
N LEU A 26 -7.86 -0.97 2.18
CA LEU A 26 -8.68 -2.03 1.58
C LEU A 26 -8.25 -3.39 2.12
N ASP A 27 -9.20 -4.09 2.73
CA ASP A 27 -8.99 -5.43 3.30
C ASP A 27 -7.82 -5.47 4.29
N ALA A 28 -7.67 -4.39 5.06
CA ALA A 28 -6.59 -4.25 6.02
C ALA A 28 -6.74 -5.25 7.17
N PRO A 29 -5.61 -5.79 7.68
CA PRO A 29 -5.66 -6.63 8.87
C PRO A 29 -6.11 -5.80 10.07
N GLU A 30 -6.75 -6.46 11.03
CA GLU A 30 -7.33 -5.78 12.19
C GLU A 30 -6.32 -4.96 12.99
N HIS A 31 -5.10 -5.44 13.06
CA HIS A 31 -4.05 -4.78 13.83
C HIS A 31 -3.38 -3.59 13.13
N LEU A 32 -3.84 -3.25 11.93
CA LEU A 32 -3.20 -2.15 11.19
C LEU A 32 -3.28 -0.83 11.94
N ASP A 33 -4.41 -0.56 12.59
CA ASP A 33 -4.57 0.69 13.33
C ASP A 33 -3.57 0.80 14.48
N GLU A 34 -3.34 -0.29 15.21
CA GLU A 34 -2.31 -0.32 16.25
C GLU A 34 -0.92 -0.12 15.66
N LEU A 35 -0.66 -0.77 14.53
CA LEU A 35 0.63 -0.75 13.89
C LEU A 35 1.00 0.65 13.42
N LEU A 36 0.04 1.39 12.88
CA LEU A 36 0.26 2.73 12.38
C LEU A 36 0.21 3.79 13.47
N GLY A 37 -0.51 3.50 14.56
CA GLY A 37 -0.70 4.45 15.63
C GLY A 37 -1.60 5.61 15.21
N ASP A 38 -1.42 6.76 15.84
CA ASP A 38 -2.22 7.93 15.55
C ASP A 38 -1.77 8.57 14.22
N LEU A 39 -2.68 8.66 13.28
CA LEU A 39 -2.44 9.30 11.98
C LEU A 39 -3.03 10.71 12.02
N GLU A 40 -2.38 11.58 12.79
CA GLU A 40 -2.85 12.93 12.98
C GLU A 40 -3.07 13.66 11.65
N GLY A 41 -4.26 14.24 11.50
CA GLY A 41 -4.60 15.01 10.30
C GLY A 41 -4.91 14.17 9.07
N VAL A 42 -4.93 12.85 9.17
CA VAL A 42 -5.23 11.97 8.04
C VAL A 42 -6.68 11.50 8.11
N THR A 43 -7.40 11.65 7.01
CA THR A 43 -8.76 11.12 6.90
C THR A 43 -8.68 9.70 6.36
N VAL A 44 -9.16 8.72 7.11
CA VAL A 44 -9.11 7.31 6.71
C VAL A 44 -10.47 6.86 6.21
N LYS A 45 -10.47 6.21 5.05
CA LYS A 45 -11.66 5.62 4.43
C LYS A 45 -11.41 4.13 4.16
N ARG A 46 -12.47 3.39 3.96
CA ARG A 46 -12.40 1.95 3.71
C ARG A 46 -12.89 1.56 2.31
N SER A 47 -13.18 2.53 1.46
CA SER A 47 -13.63 2.29 0.10
C SER A 47 -13.00 3.26 -0.88
N LEU A 48 -12.90 2.84 -2.15
CA LEU A 48 -12.31 3.65 -3.22
C LEU A 48 -13.37 4.56 -3.86
N ARG A 49 -13.89 5.51 -3.09
CA ARG A 49 -14.80 6.52 -3.63
C ARG A 49 -14.06 7.84 -3.70
N GLY A 50 -14.06 8.46 -4.87
CA GLY A 50 -13.34 9.71 -5.07
C GLY A 50 -11.84 9.48 -5.12
N HIS A 51 -11.08 10.54 -4.92
CA HIS A 51 -9.63 10.47 -4.97
C HIS A 51 -9.02 10.18 -3.60
N ALA A 52 -7.90 9.49 -3.61
CA ALA A 52 -7.13 9.20 -2.41
C ALA A 52 -5.68 9.59 -2.62
N ASP A 53 -5.05 10.09 -1.57
CA ASP A 53 -3.63 10.45 -1.62
C ASP A 53 -2.74 9.24 -1.35
N LEU A 54 -3.23 8.32 -0.52
CA LEU A 54 -2.49 7.10 -0.19
C LEU A 54 -3.48 5.94 -0.05
N VAL A 55 -3.25 4.88 -0.80
CA VAL A 55 -4.07 3.67 -0.72
C VAL A 55 -3.20 2.54 -0.21
N MET A 56 -3.66 1.80 0.81
CA MET A 56 -3.07 0.53 1.21
C MET A 56 -4.04 -0.57 0.83
N CYS A 57 -3.63 -1.41 -0.11
CA CYS A 57 -4.46 -2.50 -0.61
C CYS A 57 -3.82 -3.83 -0.22
N PHE A 58 -4.47 -4.57 0.66
CA PHE A 58 -3.98 -5.85 1.15
C PHE A 58 -4.60 -6.98 0.33
N VAL A 59 -3.78 -7.81 -0.27
CA VAL A 59 -4.25 -8.91 -1.13
C VAL A 59 -3.51 -10.19 -0.81
N THR A 60 -4.21 -11.32 -0.94
CA THR A 60 -3.60 -12.64 -0.85
C THR A 60 -3.75 -13.41 -2.15
N ARG A 61 -4.61 -12.94 -3.07
CA ARG A 61 -4.86 -13.60 -4.34
C ARG A 61 -4.64 -12.64 -5.50
N ARG A 62 -3.93 -13.12 -6.51
CA ARG A 62 -3.66 -12.35 -7.71
C ARG A 62 -4.95 -11.82 -8.36
N ARG A 63 -5.97 -12.64 -8.43
CA ARG A 63 -7.22 -12.23 -9.07
C ARG A 63 -7.94 -11.10 -8.33
N GLU A 64 -7.73 -10.97 -7.02
CA GLU A 64 -8.26 -9.84 -6.28
C GLU A 64 -7.60 -8.55 -6.73
N LEU A 65 -6.28 -8.59 -6.90
CA LEU A 65 -5.53 -7.43 -7.37
C LEU A 65 -5.92 -7.08 -8.81
N GLU A 66 -6.04 -8.09 -9.66
CA GLU A 66 -6.46 -7.89 -11.06
C GLU A 66 -7.81 -7.19 -11.13
N ARG A 67 -8.72 -7.59 -10.26
CA ARG A 67 -10.07 -7.02 -10.22
C ARG A 67 -10.06 -5.57 -9.77
N ARG A 68 -9.12 -5.20 -8.90
CA ARG A 68 -9.02 -3.85 -8.35
C ARG A 68 -8.13 -2.90 -9.15
N ALA A 69 -7.33 -3.43 -10.07
CA ALA A 69 -6.27 -2.66 -10.73
C ALA A 69 -6.75 -1.35 -11.35
N GLY A 70 -7.83 -1.39 -12.12
CA GLY A 70 -8.37 -0.21 -12.76
C GLY A 70 -8.86 0.84 -11.77
N ARG A 71 -9.54 0.39 -10.71
CA ARG A 71 -10.06 1.30 -9.69
C ARG A 71 -8.94 1.93 -8.88
N LEU A 72 -7.90 1.17 -8.58
CA LEU A 72 -6.73 1.72 -7.89
C LEU A 72 -6.10 2.84 -8.71
N ARG A 73 -5.95 2.61 -10.01
CA ARG A 73 -5.37 3.61 -10.90
C ARG A 73 -6.22 4.87 -10.97
N GLU A 74 -7.54 4.71 -11.04
CA GLU A 74 -8.46 5.84 -11.12
C GLU A 74 -8.54 6.63 -9.83
N ALA A 75 -8.52 5.93 -8.69
CA ALA A 75 -8.74 6.56 -7.39
C ALA A 75 -7.52 7.31 -6.86
N VAL A 76 -6.31 6.88 -7.21
CA VAL A 76 -5.11 7.52 -6.68
C VAL A 76 -4.92 8.89 -7.32
N ALA A 77 -4.65 9.90 -6.48
CA ALA A 77 -4.37 11.26 -6.96
C ALA A 77 -3.09 11.26 -7.80
N PRO A 78 -2.93 12.21 -8.74
CA PRO A 78 -1.75 12.23 -9.62
C PRO A 78 -0.42 12.24 -8.87
N ASP A 79 -0.36 12.86 -7.69
CA ASP A 79 0.82 12.88 -6.84
C ASP A 79 0.69 11.94 -5.65
N GLY A 80 -0.29 11.06 -5.67
CA GLY A 80 -0.52 10.11 -4.60
C GLY A 80 0.26 8.81 -4.77
N MET A 81 -0.06 7.83 -3.93
CA MET A 81 0.63 6.55 -3.94
C MET A 81 -0.29 5.40 -3.59
N VAL A 82 0.05 4.23 -4.12
CA VAL A 82 -0.64 2.98 -3.80
C VAL A 82 0.38 2.03 -3.21
N TRP A 83 0.11 1.53 -2.01
CA TRP A 83 0.87 0.45 -1.41
C TRP A 83 0.08 -0.84 -1.58
N VAL A 84 0.58 -1.74 -2.41
CA VAL A 84 0.00 -3.09 -2.47
C VAL A 84 0.77 -3.94 -1.49
N CYS A 85 0.05 -4.58 -0.58
CA CYS A 85 0.64 -5.36 0.48
C CYS A 85 0.23 -6.83 0.34
N TRP A 86 1.22 -7.73 0.42
CA TRP A 86 1.00 -9.16 0.31
C TRP A 86 1.78 -9.89 1.39
N PRO A 87 1.38 -11.14 1.74
CA PRO A 87 2.09 -11.89 2.77
C PRO A 87 3.49 -12.29 2.31
N LYS A 88 4.47 -12.11 3.18
CA LYS A 88 5.84 -12.59 2.93
C LYS A 88 5.85 -14.11 2.93
N LYS A 89 6.78 -14.69 2.17
CA LYS A 89 6.99 -16.13 2.20
C LYS A 89 7.20 -16.66 3.61
N ALA A 90 8.00 -15.96 4.39
CA ALA A 90 8.32 -16.36 5.75
C ALA A 90 7.11 -16.40 6.68
N SER A 91 6.03 -15.70 6.35
CA SER A 91 4.82 -15.71 7.16
C SER A 91 4.05 -17.01 7.05
N LYS A 92 4.29 -17.76 5.98
CA LYS A 92 3.59 -19.02 5.66
C LYS A 92 2.09 -18.83 5.40
N VAL A 93 1.63 -17.62 5.24
CA VAL A 93 0.26 -17.36 4.78
C VAL A 93 0.18 -17.72 3.31
N GLU A 94 -0.84 -18.51 2.96
CA GLU A 94 -1.00 -18.95 1.58
C GLU A 94 -1.36 -17.78 0.66
N THR A 95 -0.60 -17.64 -0.43
CA THR A 95 -0.80 -16.56 -1.38
C THR A 95 -0.15 -16.90 -2.71
N ASP A 96 -0.73 -16.39 -3.79
CA ASP A 96 -0.10 -16.43 -5.11
C ASP A 96 0.40 -15.04 -5.53
N VAL A 97 0.44 -14.09 -4.59
CA VAL A 97 0.92 -12.74 -4.85
C VAL A 97 2.39 -12.62 -4.44
N THR A 98 3.19 -12.10 -5.37
CA THR A 98 4.60 -11.79 -5.15
C THR A 98 4.84 -10.37 -5.65
N GLU A 99 6.02 -9.85 -5.40
CA GLU A 99 6.42 -8.54 -5.90
C GLU A 99 6.28 -8.47 -7.42
N ASP A 100 6.70 -9.52 -8.14
CA ASP A 100 6.60 -9.56 -9.60
C ASP A 100 5.15 -9.63 -10.08
N VAL A 101 4.29 -10.33 -9.34
CA VAL A 101 2.86 -10.37 -9.66
C VAL A 101 2.26 -8.97 -9.55
N VAL A 102 2.61 -8.23 -8.50
CA VAL A 102 2.10 -6.86 -8.32
C VAL A 102 2.53 -5.99 -9.49
N ARG A 103 3.79 -6.06 -9.90
CA ARG A 103 4.28 -5.30 -11.06
C ARG A 103 3.53 -5.70 -12.32
N GLY A 104 3.39 -6.99 -12.55
CA GLY A 104 2.73 -7.50 -13.76
C GLY A 104 1.28 -7.04 -13.88
N VAL A 105 0.60 -6.87 -12.77
CA VAL A 105 -0.81 -6.44 -12.77
C VAL A 105 -0.93 -4.92 -12.88
N LEU A 106 -0.09 -4.17 -12.17
CA LEU A 106 -0.29 -2.72 -12.04
C LEU A 106 0.52 -1.85 -13.00
N LEU A 107 1.69 -2.28 -13.47
CA LEU A 107 2.46 -1.47 -14.41
C LEU A 107 1.67 -1.17 -15.70
N PRO A 108 0.91 -2.12 -16.26
CA PRO A 108 0.12 -1.81 -17.46
C PRO A 108 -0.95 -0.75 -17.27
N THR A 109 -1.33 -0.44 -16.04
CA THR A 109 -2.35 0.59 -15.77
C THR A 109 -1.80 2.02 -15.84
N GLY A 110 -0.49 2.17 -15.91
CA GLY A 110 0.14 3.50 -15.88
C GLY A 110 0.77 3.85 -14.55
N LEU A 111 0.80 2.90 -13.62
CA LEU A 111 1.52 3.05 -12.38
C LEU A 111 2.95 2.55 -12.54
N VAL A 112 3.86 3.05 -11.73
CA VAL A 112 5.23 2.60 -11.70
C VAL A 112 5.66 2.42 -10.25
N ASP A 113 6.42 1.36 -9.98
CA ASP A 113 6.90 1.07 -8.63
C ASP A 113 8.15 1.90 -8.31
N ASN A 114 8.28 2.30 -7.05
CA ASN A 114 9.47 3.05 -6.66
C ASN A 114 10.06 2.67 -5.30
N LYS A 115 9.41 1.80 -4.54
CA LYS A 115 9.94 1.44 -3.22
C LYS A 115 9.29 0.16 -2.70
N VAL A 116 10.09 -0.68 -2.05
CA VAL A 116 9.60 -1.85 -1.31
C VAL A 116 9.84 -1.59 0.17
N ALA A 117 8.88 -1.94 1.00
CA ALA A 117 9.03 -1.81 2.44
C ALA A 117 8.29 -2.93 3.15
N ALA A 118 8.80 -3.33 4.30
CA ALA A 118 8.08 -4.23 5.18
C ALA A 118 7.05 -3.42 5.96
N VAL A 119 5.83 -3.91 5.99
CA VAL A 119 4.78 -3.30 6.81
C VAL A 119 4.88 -3.87 8.23
N ASP A 120 4.97 -5.19 8.34
CA ASP A 120 5.19 -5.88 9.62
C ASP A 120 5.83 -7.24 9.36
N ALA A 121 5.77 -8.14 10.34
CA ALA A 121 6.36 -9.47 10.21
C ALA A 121 5.67 -10.33 9.15
N THR A 122 4.41 -10.03 8.85
CA THR A 122 3.61 -10.80 7.89
C THR A 122 3.59 -10.14 6.51
N TRP A 123 3.41 -8.83 6.45
CA TRP A 123 3.10 -8.11 5.20
C TRP A 123 4.27 -7.35 4.64
N SER A 124 4.51 -7.53 3.35
CA SER A 124 5.42 -6.73 2.54
C SER A 124 4.61 -5.73 1.73
N GLY A 125 5.19 -4.61 1.35
CA GLY A 125 4.50 -3.63 0.53
C GLY A 125 5.36 -3.15 -0.64
N LEU A 126 4.72 -2.93 -1.78
CA LEU A 126 5.32 -2.28 -2.94
C LEU A 126 4.58 -0.98 -3.17
N LYS A 127 5.33 0.12 -3.21
CA LYS A 127 4.78 1.44 -3.46
C LYS A 127 4.77 1.71 -4.96
N LEU A 128 3.60 2.13 -5.45
CA LEU A 128 3.43 2.51 -6.85
C LEU A 128 2.90 3.93 -6.92
N VAL A 129 3.31 4.65 -7.94
CA VAL A 129 2.87 6.02 -8.18
C VAL A 129 2.49 6.16 -9.64
N VAL A 130 1.71 7.18 -9.98
CA VAL A 130 1.35 7.45 -11.36
C VAL A 130 2.60 7.89 -12.12
N ARG A 131 2.80 7.35 -13.31
CA ARG A 131 3.94 7.75 -14.13
C ARG A 131 3.93 9.25 -14.34
N VAL A 132 5.11 9.86 -14.30
CA VAL A 132 5.24 11.32 -14.41
C VAL A 132 4.52 11.86 -15.63
N GLU A 133 4.68 11.19 -16.77
CA GLU A 133 4.07 11.64 -18.02
C GLU A 133 2.54 11.49 -18.07
N LEU A 134 1.96 10.82 -17.07
CA LEU A 134 0.50 10.64 -16.99
C LEU A 134 -0.15 11.48 -15.90
N ARG A 135 0.66 12.27 -15.20
CA ARG A 135 0.14 13.12 -14.12
C ARG A 135 -0.54 14.38 -14.62
#